data_a473ff078934fd2cd947e630432e68bc
#
_entry.id   a473ff078934fd2cd947e630432e68bc
#
_cell.length_a   1.000
_cell.length_b   1.000
_cell.length_c   1.000
_cell.angle_alpha   90.00
_cell.angle_beta   90.00
_cell.angle_gamma   90.00
#
_symmetry.space_group_name_H-M   'P 1'
#
loop_
_entity.id
_entity.type
_entity.pdbx_description
1 polymer ?
#
loop_
_entity_poly.entity_id
_entity_poly.type
_entity_poly.pdbx_seq_one_letter_code
_entity_poly.pdbx_strand_id
1 'polypeptide(L)'
;RYAIYGFSGWTRTHCDIYRIKRFDDRYDAETRRRIAGIEARDYTRMGVAVRHLAGLLMRQNTRHKLLVTLSDGRPDDYGDEYRGRYGIEDTRRALLEAREKGIRSYCVTIDRHGADYLPQLYGPAHYSVIDDAKKLPRKIAEIYRKLTG
;
A
#
# COMPACT_ATOMS: atom_id res chain seq x y z
N ARG A 1 -13.41 -10.88 0.67
CA ARG A 1 -12.06 -11.46 0.52
C ARG A 1 -11.02 -10.37 0.67
N TYR A 2 -9.85 -10.70 1.20
CA TYR A 2 -8.72 -9.78 1.31
C TYR A 2 -7.40 -10.55 1.19
N ALA A 3 -6.35 -9.84 0.81
CA ALA A 3 -4.99 -10.34 0.75
C ALA A 3 -4.04 -9.37 1.43
N ILE A 4 -2.89 -9.84 1.87
CA ILE A 4 -1.83 -9.05 2.51
C ILE A 4 -0.52 -9.34 1.80
N TYR A 5 0.14 -8.29 1.36
CA TYR A 5 1.44 -8.34 0.73
C TYR A 5 2.38 -7.32 1.37
N GLY A 6 3.61 -7.71 1.60
CA GLY A 6 4.70 -6.78 1.87
C GLY A 6 5.41 -6.43 0.55
N PHE A 7 6.13 -5.33 0.54
CA PHE A 7 6.98 -4.97 -0.59
C PHE A 7 8.25 -4.29 -0.10
N SER A 8 9.31 -4.46 -0.87
CA SER A 8 10.60 -3.83 -0.67
C SER A 8 11.30 -3.67 -2.01
N GLY A 9 12.25 -2.80 -2.12
CA GLY A 9 12.99 -2.62 -3.36
C GLY A 9 14.39 -2.08 -3.15
N TRP A 10 15.25 -2.44 -4.07
CA TRP A 10 16.58 -1.87 -4.24
C TRP A 10 16.81 -1.65 -5.72
N THR A 11 16.91 -0.41 -6.15
CA THR A 11 16.96 0.01 -7.54
C THR A 11 15.73 -0.39 -8.36
N ARG A 12 15.65 0.04 -9.60
CA ARG A 12 14.57 -0.31 -10.55
C ARG A 12 14.55 -1.77 -10.98
N THR A 13 15.65 -2.48 -10.76
CA THR A 13 15.83 -3.87 -11.21
C THR A 13 15.50 -4.90 -10.14
N HIS A 14 15.33 -4.48 -8.89
CA HIS A 14 15.08 -5.38 -7.77
C HIS A 14 13.94 -4.87 -6.89
N CYS A 15 12.76 -5.44 -7.07
CA CYS A 15 11.57 -5.13 -6.27
C CYS A 15 10.90 -6.44 -5.86
N ASP A 16 10.88 -6.69 -4.56
CA ASP A 16 10.30 -7.88 -3.98
C ASP A 16 8.86 -7.65 -3.53
N ILE A 17 8.02 -8.64 -3.78
CA ILE A 17 6.65 -8.70 -3.26
C ILE A 17 6.52 -9.93 -2.39
N TYR A 18 6.32 -9.73 -1.10
CA TYR A 18 6.20 -10.80 -0.10
C TYR A 18 4.75 -11.20 0.07
N ARG A 19 4.44 -12.45 -0.21
CA ARG A 19 3.08 -13.02 -0.06
C ARG A 19 2.84 -13.44 1.38
N ILE A 20 2.14 -12.63 2.13
CA ILE A 20 1.79 -12.90 3.54
C ILE A 20 0.47 -13.67 3.60
N LYS A 21 -0.56 -13.20 2.90
CA LYS A 21 -1.85 -13.87 2.75
C LYS A 21 -2.40 -13.62 1.34
N ARG A 22 -2.75 -14.67 0.61
CA ARG A 22 -3.46 -14.58 -0.67
C ARG A 22 -4.97 -14.44 -0.44
N PHE A 23 -5.72 -14.10 -1.48
CA PHE A 23 -7.18 -13.98 -1.41
C PHE A 23 -7.88 -15.29 -1.00
N ASP A 24 -7.34 -16.43 -1.39
CA ASP A 24 -7.91 -17.76 -1.13
C ASP A 24 -7.33 -18.44 0.13
N ASP A 25 -6.29 -17.88 0.72
CA ASP A 25 -5.73 -18.39 1.98
C ASP A 25 -6.71 -18.12 3.14
N ARG A 26 -6.80 -19.07 4.07
CA ARG A 26 -7.53 -18.88 5.34
C ARG A 26 -6.70 -18.00 6.28
N TYR A 27 -7.40 -17.31 7.18
CA TYR A 27 -6.75 -16.63 8.29
C TYR A 27 -6.55 -17.61 9.45
N ASP A 28 -5.48 -18.36 9.40
CA ASP A 28 -5.11 -19.44 10.31
C ASP A 28 -3.79 -19.15 11.07
N ALA A 29 -3.30 -20.13 11.81
CA ALA A 29 -2.05 -20.02 12.56
C ALA A 29 -0.85 -19.74 11.65
N GLU A 30 -0.83 -20.30 10.44
CA GLU A 30 0.23 -20.07 9.46
C GLU A 30 0.23 -18.61 8.95
N THR A 31 -0.93 -18.07 8.60
CA THR A 31 -1.07 -16.67 8.22
C THR A 31 -0.64 -15.73 9.34
N ARG A 32 -1.02 -16.03 10.60
CA ARG A 32 -0.57 -15.24 11.76
C ARG A 32 0.94 -15.27 11.94
N ARG A 33 1.59 -16.44 11.74
CA ARG A 33 3.06 -16.54 11.79
C ARG A 33 3.72 -15.70 10.71
N ARG A 34 3.20 -15.69 9.48
CA ARG A 34 3.72 -14.84 8.39
C ARG A 34 3.57 -13.35 8.72
N ILE A 35 2.46 -12.93 9.30
CA ILE A 35 2.27 -11.54 9.74
C ILE A 35 3.28 -11.19 10.85
N ALA A 36 3.45 -12.05 11.83
CA ALA A 36 4.40 -11.83 12.93
C ALA A 36 5.87 -11.84 12.46
N GLY A 37 6.16 -12.50 11.33
CA GLY A 37 7.49 -12.55 10.70
C GLY A 37 7.78 -11.42 9.73
N ILE A 38 6.93 -10.37 9.65
CA ILE A 38 7.22 -9.20 8.84
C ILE A 38 8.38 -8.43 9.45
N GLU A 39 9.42 -8.21 8.65
CA GLU A 39 10.62 -7.48 9.03
C GLU A 39 10.83 -6.29 8.09
N ALA A 40 11.49 -5.26 8.60
CA ALA A 40 11.98 -4.17 7.76
C ALA A 40 13.05 -4.71 6.79
N ARG A 41 12.98 -4.28 5.55
CA ARG A 41 13.90 -4.68 4.49
C ARG A 41 14.57 -3.44 3.88
N ASP A 42 14.67 -3.42 2.55
CA ASP A 42 15.29 -2.33 1.80
C ASP A 42 14.39 -1.09 1.70
N TYR A 43 14.28 -0.49 0.53
CA TYR A 43 13.61 0.78 0.30
C TYR A 43 12.16 0.65 -0.15
N THR A 44 11.46 1.79 -0.20
CA THR A 44 10.02 1.89 -0.46
C THR A 44 9.76 2.29 -1.92
N ARG A 45 9.91 1.36 -2.87
CA ARG A 45 9.54 1.56 -4.27
C ARG A 45 8.04 1.33 -4.48
N MET A 46 7.24 2.25 -3.99
CA MET A 46 5.79 2.10 -3.88
C MET A 46 5.09 1.98 -5.24
N GLY A 47 5.55 2.70 -6.25
CA GLY A 47 4.93 2.70 -7.58
C GLY A 47 4.89 1.31 -8.22
N VAL A 48 5.99 0.54 -8.11
CA VAL A 48 6.06 -0.85 -8.62
C VAL A 48 5.09 -1.75 -7.86
N ALA A 49 5.07 -1.66 -6.53
CA ALA A 49 4.16 -2.44 -5.69
C ALA A 49 2.70 -2.15 -6.02
N VAL A 50 2.33 -0.89 -6.15
CA VAL A 50 0.96 -0.48 -6.52
C VAL A 50 0.53 -1.08 -7.86
N ARG A 51 1.37 -0.98 -8.91
CA ARG A 51 1.06 -1.56 -10.23
C ARG A 51 0.89 -3.06 -10.18
N HIS A 52 1.79 -3.77 -9.48
CA HIS A 52 1.72 -5.22 -9.33
C HIS A 52 0.44 -5.64 -8.59
N LEU A 53 0.15 -5.04 -7.44
CA LEU A 53 -1.02 -5.39 -6.62
C LEU A 53 -2.33 -4.97 -7.28
N ALA A 54 -2.34 -3.87 -8.04
CA ALA A 54 -3.48 -3.50 -8.88
C ALA A 54 -3.78 -4.60 -9.93
N GLY A 55 -2.75 -5.17 -10.54
CA GLY A 55 -2.89 -6.31 -11.45
C GLY A 55 -3.52 -7.54 -10.77
N LEU A 56 -3.12 -7.85 -9.54
CA LEU A 56 -3.72 -8.95 -8.76
C LEU A 56 -5.18 -8.67 -8.40
N LEU A 57 -5.52 -7.43 -8.01
CA LEU A 57 -6.90 -7.02 -7.72
C LEU A 57 -7.79 -7.10 -8.96
N MET A 58 -7.29 -6.76 -10.14
CA MET A 58 -8.06 -6.84 -11.38
C MET A 58 -8.48 -8.27 -11.74
N ARG A 59 -7.73 -9.27 -11.31
CA ARG A 59 -8.09 -10.69 -11.49
C ARG A 59 -9.20 -11.16 -10.56
N GLN A 60 -9.58 -10.36 -9.55
CA GLN A 60 -10.67 -10.71 -8.63
C GLN A 60 -12.01 -10.33 -9.22
N ASN A 61 -12.94 -11.27 -9.26
CA ASN A 61 -14.32 -11.03 -9.70
C ASN A 61 -15.13 -10.37 -8.57
N THR A 62 -14.91 -9.07 -8.37
CA THR A 62 -15.64 -8.28 -7.37
C THR A 62 -15.97 -6.90 -7.92
N ARG A 63 -17.11 -6.35 -7.48
CA ARG A 63 -17.55 -5.01 -7.87
C ARG A 63 -16.65 -3.92 -7.27
N HIS A 64 -16.30 -4.06 -5.99
CA HIS A 64 -15.49 -3.08 -5.27
C HIS A 64 -14.07 -3.60 -5.08
N LYS A 65 -13.10 -2.83 -5.51
CA LYS A 65 -11.68 -3.12 -5.38
C LYS A 65 -11.02 -2.02 -4.57
N LEU A 66 -10.42 -2.38 -3.45
CA LEU A 66 -9.75 -1.45 -2.53
C LEU A 66 -8.30 -1.87 -2.33
N LEU A 67 -7.38 -0.95 -2.56
CA LEU A 67 -5.97 -1.08 -2.24
C LEU A 67 -5.64 -0.18 -1.04
N VAL A 68 -5.30 -0.77 0.09
CA VAL A 68 -4.86 -0.03 1.28
C VAL A 68 -3.36 -0.18 1.43
N THR A 69 -2.65 0.93 1.43
CA THR A 69 -1.22 0.99 1.70
C THR A 69 -0.98 1.36 3.15
N LEU A 70 -0.15 0.56 3.83
CA LEU A 70 0.38 0.90 5.15
C LEU A 70 1.84 1.29 4.96
N SER A 71 2.22 2.49 5.35
CA SER A 71 3.57 3.00 5.18
C SER A 71 3.97 3.89 6.36
N ASP A 72 5.23 3.88 6.69
CA ASP A 72 5.84 4.72 7.73
C ASP A 72 6.67 5.88 7.15
N GLY A 73 6.65 6.06 5.82
CA GLY A 73 7.43 7.11 5.17
C GLY A 73 7.10 7.31 3.69
N ARG A 74 7.89 8.16 3.08
CA ARG A 74 7.79 8.53 1.67
C ARG A 74 8.25 7.39 0.75
N PRO A 75 7.78 7.36 -0.51
CA PRO A 75 8.43 6.56 -1.54
C PRO A 75 9.90 6.98 -1.68
N ASP A 76 10.81 6.07 -1.40
CA ASP A 76 12.24 6.38 -1.37
C ASP A 76 13.09 5.14 -1.71
N ASP A 77 14.13 5.34 -2.54
CA ASP A 77 15.18 4.37 -2.80
C ASP A 77 16.48 5.09 -3.17
N TYR A 78 17.49 4.92 -2.35
CA TYR A 78 18.79 5.55 -2.55
C TYR A 78 19.60 4.94 -3.70
N GLY A 79 19.24 3.74 -4.14
CA GLY A 79 20.04 2.97 -5.11
C GLY A 79 20.07 3.55 -6.52
N ASP A 80 19.02 4.25 -6.97
CA ASP A 80 18.91 4.88 -8.29
C ASP A 80 18.12 6.20 -8.27
N GLU A 81 18.29 6.97 -7.21
CA GLU A 81 17.70 8.31 -7.05
C GLU A 81 16.16 8.33 -7.09
N TYR A 82 15.51 7.21 -6.77
CA TYR A 82 14.06 7.15 -6.60
C TYR A 82 13.64 7.90 -5.33
N ARG A 83 13.87 9.22 -5.34
CA ARG A 83 13.73 10.08 -4.16
C ARG A 83 12.97 11.34 -4.51
N GLY A 84 12.45 12.01 -3.47
CA GLY A 84 11.79 13.29 -3.59
C GLY A 84 10.71 13.27 -4.68
N ARG A 85 10.85 14.16 -5.65
CA ARG A 85 9.86 14.33 -6.72
C ARG A 85 9.69 13.07 -7.59
N TYR A 86 10.77 12.36 -7.90
CA TYR A 86 10.69 11.17 -8.74
C TYR A 86 9.87 10.05 -8.07
N GLY A 87 10.17 9.70 -6.83
CA GLY A 87 9.42 8.67 -6.10
C GLY A 87 7.94 9.04 -5.93
N ILE A 88 7.66 10.31 -5.66
CA ILE A 88 6.29 10.83 -5.54
C ILE A 88 5.55 10.74 -6.88
N GLU A 89 6.13 11.22 -7.98
CA GLU A 89 5.48 11.23 -9.29
C GLU A 89 5.25 9.83 -9.85
N ASP A 90 6.21 8.90 -9.69
CA ASP A 90 6.01 7.51 -10.11
C ASP A 90 4.90 6.83 -9.30
N THR A 91 4.87 7.03 -7.99
CA THR A 91 3.80 6.50 -7.13
C THR A 91 2.45 7.13 -7.48
N ARG A 92 2.40 8.45 -7.67
CA ARG A 92 1.19 9.14 -8.12
C ARG A 92 0.66 8.58 -9.42
N ARG A 93 1.53 8.37 -10.40
CA ARG A 93 1.16 7.77 -11.69
C ARG A 93 0.59 6.37 -11.53
N ALA A 94 1.23 5.52 -10.72
CA ALA A 94 0.74 4.17 -10.43
C ALA A 94 -0.64 4.16 -9.77
N LEU A 95 -0.90 5.10 -8.86
CA LEU A 95 -2.20 5.26 -8.21
C LEU A 95 -3.29 5.75 -9.18
N LEU A 96 -2.95 6.64 -10.13
CA LEU A 96 -3.86 7.06 -11.19
C LEU A 96 -4.20 5.89 -12.12
N GLU A 97 -3.21 5.11 -12.55
CA GLU A 97 -3.40 3.90 -13.36
C GLU A 97 -4.31 2.87 -12.65
N ALA A 98 -4.17 2.71 -11.33
CA ALA A 98 -5.05 1.87 -10.53
C ALA A 98 -6.48 2.43 -10.49
N ARG A 99 -6.64 3.74 -10.34
CA ARG A 99 -7.93 4.42 -10.34
C ARG A 99 -8.66 4.29 -11.67
N GLU A 100 -7.96 4.43 -12.79
CA GLU A 100 -8.51 4.21 -14.15
C GLU A 100 -9.06 2.80 -14.32
N LYS A 101 -8.51 1.82 -13.62
CA LYS A 101 -8.99 0.42 -13.56
C LYS A 101 -10.12 0.23 -12.53
N GLY A 102 -10.66 1.28 -11.93
CA GLY A 102 -11.73 1.19 -10.94
C GLY A 102 -11.28 0.74 -9.54
N ILE A 103 -9.98 0.78 -9.25
CA ILE A 103 -9.42 0.47 -7.93
C ILE A 103 -9.40 1.74 -7.08
N ARG A 104 -10.02 1.69 -5.91
CA ARG A 104 -9.93 2.76 -4.91
C ARG A 104 -8.67 2.54 -4.08
N SER A 105 -7.83 3.56 -3.97
CA SER A 105 -6.60 3.50 -3.19
C SER A 105 -6.70 4.38 -1.95
N TYR A 106 -6.16 3.91 -0.83
CA TYR A 106 -6.11 4.64 0.42
C TYR A 106 -4.79 4.38 1.13
N CYS A 107 -4.23 5.40 1.80
CA CYS A 107 -3.03 5.25 2.61
C CYS A 107 -3.33 5.45 4.10
N VAL A 108 -2.77 4.59 4.93
CA VAL A 108 -2.66 4.82 6.37
C VAL A 108 -1.19 4.86 6.74
N THR A 109 -0.77 5.91 7.40
CA THR A 109 0.63 6.10 7.79
C THR A 109 0.76 6.54 9.23
N ILE A 110 1.90 6.21 9.84
CA ILE A 110 2.36 6.77 11.12
C ILE A 110 3.35 7.94 10.92
N ASP A 111 3.72 8.23 9.67
CA ASP A 111 4.59 9.36 9.34
C ASP A 111 3.89 10.68 9.65
N ARG A 112 4.38 11.43 10.63
CA ARG A 112 3.85 12.74 11.03
C ARG A 112 3.96 13.78 9.93
N HIS A 113 4.89 13.61 8.99
CA HIS A 113 5.06 14.47 7.81
C HIS A 113 4.23 13.99 6.60
N GLY A 114 3.39 12.96 6.78
CA GLY A 114 2.55 12.42 5.71
C GLY A 114 1.66 13.47 5.04
N ALA A 115 1.20 14.48 5.79
CA ALA A 115 0.39 15.58 5.24
C ALA A 115 1.13 16.43 4.18
N ASP A 116 2.45 16.41 4.13
CA ASP A 116 3.26 17.20 3.19
C ASP A 116 3.26 16.59 1.78
N TYR A 117 3.07 15.28 1.63
CA TYR A 117 3.18 14.58 0.34
C TYR A 117 1.99 13.68 -0.01
N LEU A 118 1.27 13.12 0.98
CA LEU A 118 0.15 12.21 0.71
C LEU A 118 -1.01 12.84 -0.07
N PRO A 119 -1.35 14.13 0.09
CA PRO A 119 -2.35 14.78 -0.75
C PRO A 119 -2.03 14.74 -2.24
N GLN A 120 -0.74 14.82 -2.59
CA GLN A 120 -0.28 14.72 -3.99
C GLN A 120 -0.41 13.29 -4.54
N LEU A 121 -0.24 12.28 -3.70
CA LEU A 121 -0.30 10.87 -4.07
C LEU A 121 -1.74 10.36 -4.15
N TYR A 122 -2.49 10.51 -3.07
CA TYR A 122 -3.79 9.88 -2.87
C TYR A 122 -4.98 10.85 -3.01
N GLY A 123 -4.70 12.15 -3.07
CA GLY A 123 -5.72 13.19 -2.91
C GLY A 123 -6.10 13.41 -1.44
N PRO A 124 -6.73 14.57 -1.14
CA PRO A 124 -6.91 15.02 0.25
C PRO A 124 -7.83 14.16 1.10
N ALA A 125 -8.67 13.32 0.48
CA ALA A 125 -9.68 12.51 1.17
C ALA A 125 -9.30 11.02 1.29
N HIS A 126 -8.15 10.61 0.77
CA HIS A 126 -7.79 9.18 0.63
C HIS A 126 -6.53 8.79 1.41
N TYR A 127 -6.25 9.48 2.49
CA TYR A 127 -5.20 9.10 3.43
C TYR A 127 -5.58 9.42 4.87
N SER A 128 -4.89 8.79 5.81
CA SER A 128 -4.96 9.09 7.24
C SER A 128 -3.59 8.98 7.87
N VAL A 129 -3.24 9.96 8.68
CA VAL A 129 -2.10 9.88 9.59
C VAL A 129 -2.63 9.42 10.95
N ILE A 130 -2.06 8.37 11.50
CA ILE A 130 -2.37 7.87 12.83
C ILE A 130 -1.16 8.07 13.75
N ASP A 131 -1.39 8.44 14.98
CA ASP A 131 -0.36 8.69 15.99
C ASP A 131 0.07 7.44 16.76
N ASP A 132 -0.74 6.36 16.66
CA ASP A 132 -0.51 5.07 17.31
C ASP A 132 -0.96 3.93 16.40
N ALA A 133 -0.07 2.97 16.16
CA ALA A 133 -0.36 1.77 15.38
C ALA A 133 -1.54 0.95 15.96
N LYS A 134 -1.80 1.02 17.26
CA LYS A 134 -2.95 0.37 17.90
C LYS A 134 -4.30 0.87 17.37
N LYS A 135 -4.35 2.06 16.79
CA LYS A 135 -5.56 2.62 16.16
C LYS A 135 -5.84 2.05 14.76
N LEU A 136 -4.87 1.33 14.16
CA LEU A 136 -4.96 0.80 12.81
C LEU A 136 -6.20 -0.08 12.58
N PRO A 137 -6.57 -1.06 13.43
CA PRO A 137 -7.73 -1.92 13.18
C PRO A 137 -9.04 -1.13 13.06
N ARG A 138 -9.25 -0.16 13.96
CA ARG A 138 -10.40 0.73 13.92
C ARG A 138 -10.40 1.58 12.65
N LYS A 139 -9.24 2.12 12.28
CA LYS A 139 -9.09 2.98 11.10
C LYS A 139 -9.38 2.21 9.81
N ILE A 140 -8.88 1.00 9.67
CA ILE A 140 -9.17 0.13 8.51
C ILE A 140 -10.67 -0.15 8.39
N ALA A 141 -11.35 -0.44 9.50
CA ALA A 141 -12.79 -0.68 9.50
C ALA A 141 -13.59 0.57 9.07
N GLU A 142 -13.18 1.77 9.48
CA GLU A 142 -13.76 3.05 9.06
C GLU A 142 -13.58 3.29 7.55
N ILE A 143 -12.35 3.08 7.05
CA ILE A 143 -12.01 3.23 5.63
C ILE A 143 -12.84 2.27 4.78
N TYR A 144 -12.90 1.00 5.18
CA TYR A 144 -13.68 0.00 4.45
C TYR A 144 -15.14 0.43 4.33
N ARG A 145 -15.79 0.81 5.42
CA ARG A 145 -17.18 1.29 5.41
C ARG A 145 -17.37 2.51 4.53
N LYS A 146 -16.48 3.50 4.62
CA LYS A 146 -16.54 4.74 3.81
C LYS A 146 -16.40 4.48 2.31
N LEU A 147 -15.58 3.51 1.93
CA LEU A 147 -15.25 3.27 0.52
C LEU A 147 -16.09 2.18 -0.13
N THR A 148 -16.83 1.38 0.63
CA THR A 148 -17.67 0.29 0.11
C THR A 148 -19.18 0.51 0.32
N GLY A 149 -19.56 1.40 1.22
CA GLY A 149 -20.94 1.88 1.41
C GLY A 149 -21.22 3.01 0.45
#